data_998602fb1309912f806cc27a072b08e0
#
_entry.id   998602fb1309912f806cc27a072b08e0
#
_cell.length_a   1.000
_cell.length_b   1.000
_cell.length_c   1.000
_cell.angle_alpha   90.00
_cell.angle_beta   90.00
_cell.angle_gamma   90.00
#
_symmetry.space_group_name_H-M   'P 1'
#
loop_
_entity.id
_entity.type
_entity.pdbx_description
1 polymer ?
#
loop_
_entity_poly.entity_id
_entity_poly.type
_entity_poly.pdbx_seq_one_letter_code
_entity_poly.pdbx_strand_id
1 'polypeptide(L)'
;MKIVKVIYTAKAEFAEQNQSNIRNVMADLQKLNHPGINYNACLGADGKTFIHTAFFMSDEDLKMLFELSSFIHFQEQLNAFGFEVPPKQELLKLVGSSNNIFNS
;
A
#
# COMPACT_ATOMS: atom_id res chain seq x y z
N MET A 1 3.03 5.53 -16.33
CA MET A 1 2.32 5.14 -15.09
C MET A 1 2.73 3.73 -14.67
N LYS A 2 2.97 3.51 -13.40
CA LYS A 2 3.28 2.20 -12.84
C LYS A 2 2.18 1.79 -11.87
N ILE A 3 1.69 0.56 -11.99
CA ILE A 3 0.64 0.02 -11.12
C ILE A 3 1.20 -1.23 -10.45
N VAL A 4 1.17 -1.25 -9.12
CA VAL A 4 1.71 -2.35 -8.32
C VAL A 4 0.61 -2.89 -7.43
N LYS A 5 0.43 -4.22 -7.44
CA LYS A 5 -0.45 -4.91 -6.52
C LYS A 5 0.40 -5.81 -5.63
N VAL A 6 0.14 -5.76 -4.33
CA VAL A 6 0.79 -6.64 -3.35
C VAL A 6 -0.30 -7.30 -2.51
N ILE A 7 -0.26 -8.62 -2.41
CA ILE A 7 -1.17 -9.39 -1.56
C ILE A 7 -0.36 -10.25 -0.59
N TYR A 8 -0.76 -10.25 0.66
CA TYR A 8 -0.15 -11.10 1.71
C TYR A 8 -1.18 -11.39 2.79
N THR A 9 -0.90 -12.41 3.59
CA THR A 9 -1.69 -12.70 4.79
C THR A 9 -0.81 -12.48 6.01
N ALA A 10 -1.19 -11.52 6.85
CA ALA A 10 -0.52 -11.25 8.10
C ALA A 10 -0.87 -12.32 9.13
N LYS A 11 -0.07 -12.43 10.18
CA LYS A 11 -0.45 -13.25 11.33
C LYS A 11 -1.65 -12.62 12.02
N ALA A 12 -2.58 -13.44 12.49
CA ALA A 12 -3.83 -12.95 13.08
C ALA A 12 -3.59 -11.96 14.23
N GLU A 13 -2.60 -12.23 15.08
CA GLU A 13 -2.26 -11.39 16.22
C GLU A 13 -1.66 -10.04 15.83
N PHE A 14 -1.20 -9.88 14.59
CA PHE A 14 -0.63 -8.63 14.09
C PHE A 14 -1.57 -7.88 13.16
N ALA A 15 -2.65 -8.48 12.69
CA ALA A 15 -3.51 -7.91 11.64
C ALA A 15 -4.07 -6.53 12.03
N GLU A 16 -4.47 -6.35 13.27
CA GLU A 16 -5.03 -5.08 13.74
C GLU A 16 -3.96 -3.98 13.80
N GLN A 17 -2.77 -4.30 14.29
CA GLN A 17 -1.65 -3.36 14.30
C GLN A 17 -1.24 -2.99 12.88
N ASN A 18 -1.26 -3.96 11.95
CA ASN A 18 -0.94 -3.72 10.56
C ASN A 18 -1.91 -2.71 9.93
N GLN A 19 -3.21 -2.82 10.23
CA GLN A 19 -4.21 -1.85 9.78
C GLN A 19 -3.89 -0.44 10.31
N SER A 20 -3.52 -0.33 11.57
CA SER A 20 -3.17 0.93 12.19
C SER A 20 -1.95 1.57 11.51
N ASN A 21 -0.93 0.77 11.24
CA ASN A 21 0.28 1.23 10.54
C ASN A 21 -0.04 1.71 9.12
N ILE A 22 -0.92 0.98 8.41
CA ILE A 22 -1.36 1.38 7.07
C ILE A 22 -2.11 2.71 7.12
N ARG A 23 -3.00 2.90 8.09
CA ARG A 23 -3.75 4.16 8.24
C ARG A 23 -2.82 5.34 8.47
N ASN A 24 -1.72 5.13 9.19
CA ASN A 24 -0.70 6.18 9.40
C ASN A 24 -0.03 6.57 8.08
N VAL A 25 0.27 5.60 7.23
CA VAL A 25 0.79 5.87 5.88
C VAL A 25 -0.21 6.70 5.07
N MET A 26 -1.47 6.30 5.09
CA MET A 26 -2.52 7.00 4.33
C MET A 26 -2.73 8.42 4.83
N ALA A 27 -2.67 8.64 6.14
CA ALA A 27 -2.77 9.97 6.73
C ALA A 27 -1.64 10.89 6.26
N ASP A 28 -0.42 10.37 6.22
CA ASP A 28 0.74 11.12 5.74
C ASP A 28 0.64 11.44 4.26
N LEU A 29 0.20 10.47 3.45
CA LEU A 29 -0.01 10.70 2.01
C LEU A 29 -1.10 11.75 1.76
N GLN A 30 -2.17 11.74 2.55
CA GLN A 30 -3.22 12.75 2.46
C GLN A 30 -2.69 14.14 2.79
N LYS A 31 -1.83 14.27 3.80
CA LYS A 31 -1.19 15.54 4.15
C LYS A 31 -0.30 16.07 3.05
N LEU A 32 0.45 15.19 2.40
CA LEU A 32 1.31 15.56 1.28
C LEU A 32 0.48 16.01 0.08
N ASN A 33 -0.73 15.46 -0.07
CA ASN A 33 -1.61 15.72 -1.20
C ASN A 33 -0.87 15.64 -2.54
N HIS A 34 0.01 14.64 -2.67
CA HIS A 34 0.86 14.48 -3.85
C HIS A 34 0.04 13.90 -5.01
N PRO A 35 -0.03 14.62 -6.15
CA PRO A 35 -0.94 14.24 -7.23
C PRO A 35 -0.53 12.96 -7.98
N GLY A 36 0.71 12.53 -7.88
CA GLY A 36 1.24 11.39 -8.62
C GLY A 36 1.12 10.05 -7.92
N ILE A 37 0.49 9.98 -6.74
CA ILE A 37 0.34 8.75 -5.98
C ILE A 37 -1.14 8.51 -5.66
N ASN A 38 -1.63 7.33 -6.05
CA ASN A 38 -2.94 6.85 -5.63
C ASN A 38 -2.73 5.47 -5.02
N TYR A 39 -2.82 5.38 -3.69
CA TYR A 39 -2.51 4.17 -2.95
C TYR A 39 -3.72 3.75 -2.13
N ASN A 40 -4.12 2.48 -2.27
CA ASN A 40 -5.25 1.91 -1.57
C ASN A 40 -4.86 0.58 -0.95
N ALA A 41 -5.42 0.28 0.21
CA ALA A 41 -5.25 -1.00 0.86
C ALA A 41 -6.61 -1.51 1.33
N CYS A 42 -6.86 -2.78 1.06
CA CYS A 42 -8.11 -3.44 1.45
C CYS A 42 -7.80 -4.64 2.32
N LEU A 43 -8.75 -4.97 3.19
CA LEU A 43 -8.70 -6.14 4.07
C LEU A 43 -9.69 -7.18 3.57
N GLY A 44 -9.22 -8.42 3.45
CA GLY A 44 -10.09 -9.53 3.07
C GLY A 44 -11.07 -9.91 4.18
N ALA A 45 -12.06 -10.72 3.82
CA ALA A 45 -13.10 -11.16 4.76
C ALA A 45 -12.55 -11.98 5.93
N ASP A 46 -11.37 -12.58 5.77
CA ASP A 46 -10.69 -13.35 6.82
C ASP A 46 -10.09 -12.47 7.93
N GLY A 47 -10.08 -11.15 7.73
CA GLY A 47 -9.55 -10.20 8.71
C GLY A 47 -8.04 -10.11 8.78
N LYS A 48 -7.31 -10.79 7.91
CA LYS A 48 -5.84 -10.84 7.95
C LYS A 48 -5.15 -10.86 6.59
N THR A 49 -5.89 -11.00 5.49
CA THR A 49 -5.33 -10.90 4.14
C THR A 49 -5.48 -9.47 3.65
N PHE A 50 -4.35 -8.87 3.26
CA PHE A 50 -4.28 -7.50 2.82
C PHE A 50 -3.95 -7.44 1.34
N ILE A 51 -4.65 -6.54 0.63
CA ILE A 51 -4.41 -6.29 -0.79
C ILE A 51 -4.11 -4.81 -0.93
N HIS A 52 -2.88 -4.50 -1.37
CA HIS A 52 -2.43 -3.14 -1.64
C HIS A 52 -2.41 -2.92 -3.14
N THR A 53 -2.96 -1.81 -3.60
CA THR A 53 -2.88 -1.39 -5.00
C THR A 53 -2.39 0.05 -5.04
N ALA A 54 -1.28 0.28 -5.70
CA ALA A 54 -0.68 1.59 -5.79
C ALA A 54 -0.46 1.99 -7.25
N PHE A 55 -0.88 3.20 -7.58
CA PHE A 55 -0.69 3.81 -8.89
C PHE A 55 0.32 4.95 -8.72
N PHE A 56 1.37 4.93 -9.53
CA PHE A 56 2.41 5.96 -9.53
C PHE A 56 2.49 6.58 -10.91
N MET A 57 2.47 7.92 -10.97
CA MET A 57 2.61 8.63 -12.23
C MET A 57 4.01 8.47 -12.81
N SER A 58 5.03 8.37 -11.94
CA SER A 58 6.44 8.25 -12.32
C SER A 58 7.22 7.44 -11.29
N ASP A 59 8.46 7.07 -11.64
CA ASP A 59 9.37 6.39 -10.70
C ASP A 59 9.75 7.29 -9.51
N GLU A 60 9.74 8.60 -9.71
CA GLU A 60 9.99 9.56 -8.63
C GLU A 60 8.91 9.48 -7.55
N ASP A 61 7.65 9.28 -7.97
CA ASP A 61 6.53 9.14 -7.04
C ASP A 61 6.65 7.86 -6.22
N LEU A 62 7.07 6.77 -6.86
CA LEU A 62 7.35 5.51 -6.17
C LEU A 62 8.44 5.71 -5.12
N LYS A 63 9.52 6.39 -5.49
CA LYS A 63 10.62 6.68 -4.59
C LYS A 63 10.17 7.52 -3.39
N MET A 64 9.30 8.48 -3.62
CA MET A 64 8.74 9.32 -2.55
C MET A 64 8.01 8.48 -1.50
N LEU A 65 7.21 7.51 -1.93
CA LEU A 65 6.52 6.61 -1.00
C LEU A 65 7.53 5.82 -0.16
N PHE A 66 8.57 5.27 -0.79
CA PHE A 66 9.58 4.45 -0.09
C PHE A 66 10.43 5.27 0.88
N GLU A 67 10.50 6.58 0.73
CA GLU A 67 11.22 7.47 1.64
C GLU A 67 10.35 7.99 2.79
N LEU A 68 9.04 7.74 2.74
CA LEU A 68 8.11 8.19 3.77
C LEU A 68 8.33 7.39 5.06
N SER A 69 8.57 8.08 6.18
CA SER A 69 8.92 7.41 7.44
C SER A 69 7.83 6.45 7.93
N SER A 70 6.56 6.80 7.76
CA SER A 70 5.46 5.92 8.14
C SER A 70 5.40 4.65 7.28
N PHE A 71 5.78 4.74 6.01
CA PHE A 71 5.83 3.59 5.12
C PHE A 71 6.99 2.67 5.50
N ILE A 72 8.15 3.23 5.81
CA ILE A 72 9.31 2.49 6.30
C ILE A 72 8.95 1.74 7.60
N HIS A 73 8.31 2.43 8.53
CA HIS A 73 7.87 1.83 9.80
C HIS A 73 6.88 0.67 9.56
N PHE A 74 5.91 0.88 8.68
CA PHE A 74 4.95 -0.16 8.29
C PHE A 74 5.66 -1.41 7.77
N GLN A 75 6.62 -1.24 6.86
CA GLN A 75 7.36 -2.36 6.29
C GLN A 75 8.25 -3.06 7.31
N GLU A 76 8.94 -2.31 8.16
CA GLU A 76 9.81 -2.87 9.21
C GLU A 76 9.02 -3.74 10.19
N GLN A 77 7.88 -3.25 10.65
CA GLN A 77 7.04 -4.00 11.59
C GLN A 77 6.46 -5.26 10.97
N LEU A 78 5.96 -5.14 9.75
CA LEU A 78 5.38 -6.29 9.04
C LEU A 78 6.42 -7.39 8.84
N ASN A 79 7.64 -7.02 8.43
CA ASN A 79 8.73 -7.97 8.24
C ASN A 79 9.19 -8.59 9.57
N ALA A 80 9.20 -7.80 10.65
CA ALA A 80 9.60 -8.30 11.98
C ALA A 80 8.62 -9.33 12.53
N PHE A 81 7.33 -9.11 12.36
CA PHE A 81 6.30 -10.06 12.78
C PHE A 81 6.23 -11.28 11.88
N GLY A 82 6.51 -11.10 10.59
CA GLY A 82 6.41 -12.14 9.60
C GLY A 82 4.98 -12.34 9.08
N PHE A 83 4.82 -13.32 8.22
CA PHE A 83 3.60 -13.55 7.47
C PHE A 83 3.07 -14.95 7.69
N GLU A 84 1.76 -15.11 7.60
CA GLU A 84 1.13 -16.40 7.41
C GLU A 84 1.28 -16.84 5.95
N VAL A 85 1.08 -15.91 5.02
CA VAL A 85 1.36 -16.09 3.60
C VAL A 85 2.22 -14.92 3.13
N PRO A 86 3.43 -15.17 2.60
CA PRO A 86 4.34 -14.09 2.20
C PRO A 86 3.79 -13.23 1.07
N PRO A 87 4.30 -11.98 0.93
CA PRO A 87 3.84 -11.08 -0.11
C PRO A 87 4.09 -11.59 -1.51
N LYS A 88 3.09 -11.41 -2.37
CA LYS A 88 3.19 -11.62 -3.80
C LYS A 88 2.98 -10.26 -4.48
N GLN A 89 3.94 -9.84 -5.28
CA GLN A 89 3.89 -8.58 -6.00
C GLN A 89 3.60 -8.83 -7.47
N GLU A 90 2.70 -8.04 -8.04
CA GLU A 90 2.38 -8.07 -9.46
C GLU A 90 2.39 -6.66 -10.02
N LEU A 91 2.95 -6.52 -11.23
CA LEU A 91 2.81 -5.29 -12.01
C LEU A 91 1.57 -5.42 -12.89
N LEU A 92 0.75 -4.39 -12.88
CA LEU A 92 -0.52 -4.40 -13.60
C LEU A 92 -0.53 -3.36 -14.71
N LYS A 93 -1.41 -3.57 -15.69
CA LYS A 93 -1.69 -2.59 -16.74
C LYS A 93 -3.13 -2.12 -16.59
N LEU A 94 -3.34 -0.81 -16.67
CA LEU A 94 -4.68 -0.25 -16.62
C LEU A 94 -5.41 -0.56 -17.93
N VAL A 95 -6.59 -1.16 -17.81
CA VAL A 95 -7.48 -1.38 -18.97
C VAL A 95 -8.46 -0.23 -19.09
N GLY A 96 -8.96 0.26 -17.97
CA GLY A 96 -9.91 1.36 -17.94
C GLY A 96 -10.16 1.83 -16.53
N SER A 97 -10.70 3.04 -16.39
CA SER A 97 -11.07 3.61 -15.11
C SER A 97 -12.30 4.48 -15.26
N SER A 98 -13.19 4.41 -14.29
CA SER A 98 -14.41 5.25 -14.31
C SER A 98 -14.13 6.68 -13.88
N ASN A 99 -13.01 6.91 -13.19
CA ASN A 99 -12.61 8.22 -12.68
C ASN A 99 -11.12 8.43 -12.89
N ASN A 100 -10.68 9.67 -12.71
CA ASN A 100 -9.26 9.98 -12.78
C ASN A 100 -8.51 9.26 -11.64
N ILE A 101 -7.41 8.61 -11.99
CA ILE A 101 -6.56 7.91 -11.02
C ILE A 101 -5.80 8.94 -10.16
N PHE A 102 -5.35 10.03 -10.78
CA PHE A 102 -4.56 11.05 -10.10
C PHE A 102 -5.32 12.37 -10.04
N ASN A 103 -5.19 13.04 -8.92
CA ASN A 103 -5.70 14.40 -8.76
C ASN A 103 -4.73 15.37 -9.44
N SER A 104 -5.22 16.07 -10.45
CA SER A 104 -4.42 17.03 -11.18
C SER A 104 -4.92 18.45 -10.94
#